data_446d413b8f3fe41e623f0b74eeeefe46
#
_entry.id   446d413b8f3fe41e623f0b74eeeefe46
#
_cell.length_a   1.000
_cell.length_b   1.000
_cell.length_c   1.000
_cell.angle_alpha   90.00
_cell.angle_beta   90.00
_cell.angle_gamma   90.00
#
_symmetry.space_group_name_H-M   'P 1'
#
loop_
_entity.id
_entity.type
_entity.pdbx_description
1 polymer ?
#
loop_
_entity_poly.entity_id
_entity_poly.type
_entity_poly.pdbx_seq_one_letter_code
_entity_poly.pdbx_strand_id
1 'polypeptide(L)'
;MPELPEVETVRRDVEAAFAGRRVEAVTATGVRTIRRHGGAAPLIDRISGRRLVGTDRHGKFLLLRLDTGDVVVIHLGMSGQLRAVPAGTPPAPHTHVVLAVEGGTELRFVDPRTFGEVFVTGPDVPELAHLGPDALTGVPDAAALGRLLAGRRRRMKPTLLDQQVIAGIGNIYADESLWAARIHPDRPADDLRAPTIGRLHASIRATLLAGIDHRGSSLADEQYRDLQGGLGGYQHHHQVHAREGMPCGRCGAPIRRARDGGRSTYWCPRCQRRPGDGAHSRQGSVERWCIPGAVTGLR
;
A
#
# COMPACT_ATOMS: atom_id res chain seq x y z
N MET A 1 2.11 8.27 -1.57
CA MET A 1 2.34 7.78 -0.18
C MET A 1 2.84 6.36 -0.28
N PRO A 2 4.00 6.04 0.25
CA PRO A 2 4.51 4.67 0.28
C PRO A 2 3.50 3.71 0.93
N GLU A 3 3.25 2.59 0.26
CA GLU A 3 2.41 1.48 0.72
C GLU A 3 3.30 0.28 1.07
N LEU A 4 2.75 -0.89 1.33
CA LEU A 4 3.51 -2.07 1.75
C LEU A 4 4.69 -2.41 0.82
N PRO A 5 4.54 -2.44 -0.53
CA PRO A 5 5.66 -2.79 -1.40
C PRO A 5 6.82 -1.80 -1.36
N GLU A 6 6.53 -0.50 -1.26
CA GLU A 6 7.54 0.54 -1.13
C GLU A 6 8.32 0.39 0.18
N VAL A 7 7.59 0.15 1.30
CA VAL A 7 8.23 -0.04 2.61
C VAL A 7 9.03 -1.33 2.65
N GLU A 8 8.55 -2.42 2.04
CA GLU A 8 9.29 -3.69 1.95
C GLU A 8 10.56 -3.56 1.12
N THR A 9 10.52 -2.80 0.02
CA THR A 9 11.71 -2.50 -0.79
C THR A 9 12.76 -1.78 0.04
N VAL A 10 12.37 -0.72 0.73
CA VAL A 10 13.28 0.03 1.62
C VAL A 10 13.78 -0.85 2.78
N ARG A 11 12.92 -1.71 3.36
CA ARG A 11 13.34 -2.65 4.40
C ARG A 11 14.46 -3.57 3.92
N ARG A 12 14.28 -4.18 2.74
CA ARG A 12 15.31 -5.08 2.17
C ARG A 12 16.62 -4.36 1.90
N ASP A 13 16.55 -3.13 1.39
CA ASP A 13 17.72 -2.31 1.14
C ASP A 13 18.44 -1.93 2.45
N VAL A 14 17.70 -1.57 3.50
CA VAL A 14 18.25 -1.25 4.83
C VAL A 14 18.88 -2.49 5.46
N GLU A 15 18.21 -3.65 5.38
CA GLU A 15 18.75 -4.93 5.86
C GLU A 15 20.10 -5.22 5.21
N ALA A 16 20.15 -5.18 3.88
CA ALA A 16 21.35 -5.48 3.11
C ALA A 16 22.51 -4.49 3.41
N ALA A 17 22.18 -3.21 3.62
CA ALA A 17 23.20 -2.18 3.80
C ALA A 17 23.69 -2.05 5.26
N PHE A 18 22.84 -2.29 6.24
CA PHE A 18 23.10 -1.88 7.62
C PHE A 18 22.98 -2.98 8.68
N ALA A 19 22.44 -4.17 8.36
CA ALA A 19 22.38 -5.25 9.33
C ALA A 19 23.77 -5.64 9.86
N GLY A 20 23.88 -5.83 11.17
CA GLY A 20 25.12 -6.12 11.86
C GLY A 20 25.99 -4.88 12.19
N ARG A 21 25.67 -3.70 11.65
CA ARG A 21 26.48 -2.47 11.88
C ARG A 21 26.05 -1.72 13.14
N ARG A 22 27.00 -1.00 13.73
CA ARG A 22 26.77 -0.12 14.90
C ARG A 22 26.29 1.25 14.43
N VAL A 23 25.31 1.81 15.12
CA VAL A 23 24.93 3.22 15.03
C VAL A 23 25.89 4.02 15.93
N GLU A 24 26.80 4.78 15.34
CA GLU A 24 27.84 5.53 16.07
C GLU A 24 27.27 6.81 16.70
N ALA A 25 26.40 7.50 15.98
CA ALA A 25 25.76 8.72 16.44
C ALA A 25 24.37 8.89 15.84
N VAL A 26 23.52 9.62 16.57
CA VAL A 26 22.16 9.98 16.13
C VAL A 26 21.99 11.49 16.21
N THR A 27 21.45 12.10 15.16
CA THR A 27 20.98 13.49 15.16
C THR A 27 19.48 13.49 14.83
N ALA A 28 18.68 14.21 15.61
CA ALA A 28 17.26 14.36 15.39
C ALA A 28 16.85 15.82 15.62
N THR A 29 16.38 16.50 14.57
CA THR A 29 16.01 17.92 14.59
C THR A 29 14.53 18.17 14.32
N GLY A 30 13.86 17.23 13.70
CA GLY A 30 12.44 17.35 13.30
C GLY A 30 11.47 17.04 14.42
N VAL A 31 11.10 18.01 15.25
CA VAL A 31 10.18 17.83 16.39
C VAL A 31 8.90 17.06 16.01
N ARG A 32 8.32 17.38 14.85
CA ARG A 32 7.11 16.70 14.37
C ARG A 32 7.37 15.26 13.95
N THR A 33 8.55 14.96 13.43
CA THR A 33 8.96 13.62 13.02
C THR A 33 9.14 12.70 14.22
N ILE A 34 9.64 13.24 15.35
CA ILE A 34 9.86 12.49 16.58
C ILE A 34 8.81 12.78 17.67
N ARG A 35 7.59 13.14 17.27
CA ARG A 35 6.49 13.60 18.14
C ARG A 35 6.08 12.66 19.25
N ARG A 36 6.44 11.37 19.18
CA ARG A 36 6.18 10.39 20.24
C ARG A 36 7.14 10.51 21.40
N HIS A 37 8.21 11.26 21.25
CA HIS A 37 9.18 11.56 22.29
C HIS A 37 9.06 13.03 22.69
N GLY A 38 9.25 13.35 23.94
CA GLY A 38 9.23 14.73 24.43
C GLY A 38 10.42 15.58 23.97
N GLY A 39 11.21 15.08 23.00
CA GLY A 39 12.39 15.71 22.43
C GLY A 39 13.29 14.68 21.76
N ALA A 40 14.47 15.10 21.33
CA ALA A 40 15.43 14.23 20.62
C ALA A 40 16.20 13.30 21.57
N ALA A 41 16.44 13.72 22.82
CA ALA A 41 17.28 12.98 23.75
C ALA A 41 16.88 11.52 23.95
N PRO A 42 15.59 11.16 24.22
CA PRO A 42 15.23 9.75 24.40
C PRO A 42 15.50 8.88 23.17
N LEU A 43 15.39 9.45 21.95
CA LEU A 43 15.71 8.75 20.70
C LEU A 43 17.22 8.53 20.59
N ILE A 44 18.01 9.58 20.85
CA ILE A 44 19.46 9.57 20.77
C ILE A 44 20.05 8.56 21.77
N ASP A 45 19.64 8.62 23.04
CA ASP A 45 20.16 7.80 24.12
C ASP A 45 19.91 6.30 23.91
N ARG A 46 18.77 5.94 23.32
CA ARG A 46 18.40 4.55 23.10
C ARG A 46 19.03 3.94 21.83
N ILE A 47 19.42 4.75 20.86
CA ILE A 47 19.92 4.28 19.55
C ILE A 47 21.43 4.42 19.43
N SER A 48 22.03 5.50 19.98
CA SER A 48 23.48 5.73 19.84
C SER A 48 24.29 4.62 20.50
N GLY A 49 25.33 4.16 19.80
CA GLY A 49 26.20 3.07 20.24
C GLY A 49 25.60 1.67 20.09
N ARG A 50 24.35 1.53 19.62
CA ARG A 50 23.68 0.24 19.47
C ARG A 50 23.95 -0.37 18.10
N ARG A 51 23.80 -1.70 18.02
CA ARG A 51 23.97 -2.45 16.78
C ARG A 51 22.59 -2.75 16.18
N LEU A 52 22.45 -2.51 14.89
CA LEU A 52 21.28 -2.94 14.12
C LEU A 52 21.39 -4.44 13.85
N VAL A 53 20.57 -5.27 14.52
CA VAL A 53 20.64 -6.74 14.40
C VAL A 53 19.72 -7.30 13.33
N GLY A 54 18.79 -6.52 12.79
CA GLY A 54 17.92 -6.93 11.71
C GLY A 54 16.79 -5.92 11.46
N THR A 55 15.99 -6.17 10.43
CA THR A 55 14.83 -5.36 10.08
C THR A 55 13.59 -6.20 9.87
N ASP A 56 12.44 -5.68 10.29
CA ASP A 56 11.12 -6.24 10.02
C ASP A 56 10.20 -5.16 9.42
N ARG A 57 9.01 -5.58 9.02
CA ARG A 57 7.95 -4.70 8.57
C ARG A 57 6.60 -5.18 9.12
N HIS A 58 5.75 -4.24 9.53
CA HIS A 58 4.33 -4.49 9.75
C HIS A 58 3.50 -3.43 9.02
N GLY A 59 2.71 -3.86 8.04
CA GLY A 59 1.96 -2.94 7.17
C GLY A 59 2.89 -1.94 6.46
N LYS A 60 2.76 -0.67 6.82
CA LYS A 60 3.55 0.44 6.25
C LYS A 60 4.62 0.96 7.20
N PHE A 61 4.91 0.22 8.26
CA PHE A 61 5.93 0.54 9.25
C PHE A 61 7.16 -0.33 9.05
N LEU A 62 8.32 0.31 8.94
CA LEU A 62 9.63 -0.32 8.96
C LEU A 62 10.11 -0.40 10.41
N LEU A 63 10.66 -1.53 10.79
CA LEU A 63 11.12 -1.85 12.14
C LEU A 63 12.61 -2.18 12.10
N LEU A 64 13.47 -1.36 12.73
CA LEU A 64 14.90 -1.62 12.85
C LEU A 64 15.15 -2.18 14.26
N ARG A 65 15.57 -3.40 14.36
CA ARG A 65 15.84 -4.07 15.65
C ARG A 65 17.24 -3.78 16.14
N LEU A 66 17.35 -3.39 17.39
CA LEU A 66 18.61 -3.10 18.06
C LEU A 66 19.04 -4.28 18.95
N ASP A 67 20.34 -4.38 19.23
CA ASP A 67 20.94 -5.41 20.10
C ASP A 67 20.48 -5.32 21.57
N THR A 68 19.85 -4.22 21.97
CA THR A 68 19.21 -4.06 23.29
C THR A 68 17.82 -4.69 23.36
N GLY A 69 17.24 -5.13 22.25
CA GLY A 69 15.84 -5.50 22.10
C GLY A 69 14.94 -4.31 21.73
N ASP A 70 15.42 -3.08 21.83
CA ASP A 70 14.68 -1.91 21.35
C ASP A 70 14.45 -1.97 19.83
N VAL A 71 13.38 -1.31 19.38
CA VAL A 71 12.99 -1.23 17.98
C VAL A 71 12.84 0.23 17.56
N VAL A 72 13.58 0.64 16.54
CA VAL A 72 13.34 1.93 15.88
C VAL A 72 12.24 1.72 14.84
N VAL A 73 11.12 2.40 15.02
CA VAL A 73 9.95 2.32 14.14
C VAL A 73 9.90 3.52 13.23
N ILE A 74 9.76 3.29 11.94
CA ILE A 74 9.73 4.33 10.91
C ILE A 74 8.47 4.19 10.07
N HIS A 75 7.68 5.26 9.99
CA HIS A 75 6.58 5.40 9.06
C HIS A 75 6.89 6.52 8.05
N LEU A 76 6.94 6.19 6.77
CA LEU A 76 7.34 7.16 5.75
C LEU A 76 6.29 8.28 5.50
N GLY A 77 5.06 8.12 5.99
CA GLY A 77 4.02 9.10 5.75
C GLY A 77 3.69 9.23 4.27
N MET A 78 3.62 10.45 3.76
CA MET A 78 3.30 10.73 2.35
C MET A 78 4.51 11.06 1.50
N SER A 79 5.55 11.64 2.07
CA SER A 79 6.74 12.16 1.39
C SER A 79 8.06 11.79 2.06
N GLY A 80 8.00 11.03 3.15
CA GLY A 80 9.18 10.57 3.85
C GLY A 80 9.98 9.56 3.03
N GLN A 81 11.29 9.72 3.05
CA GLN A 81 12.25 8.86 2.37
C GLN A 81 13.34 8.47 3.35
N LEU A 82 13.82 7.23 3.29
CA LEU A 82 15.09 6.82 3.86
C LEU A 82 16.16 6.87 2.77
N ARG A 83 17.30 7.44 3.09
CA ARG A 83 18.42 7.60 2.16
C ARG A 83 19.71 7.13 2.81
N ALA A 84 20.44 6.26 2.11
CA ALA A 84 21.80 5.90 2.49
C ALA A 84 22.76 6.81 1.72
N VAL A 85 23.62 7.51 2.45
CA VAL A 85 24.60 8.42 1.86
C VAL A 85 25.96 8.29 2.56
N PRO A 86 27.09 8.56 1.88
CA PRO A 86 28.39 8.63 2.56
C PRO A 86 28.40 9.65 3.70
N ALA A 87 29.08 9.34 4.79
CA ALA A 87 29.25 10.27 5.89
C ALA A 87 29.96 11.57 5.40
N GLY A 88 29.54 12.71 5.95
CA GLY A 88 30.05 14.01 5.51
C GLY A 88 29.36 14.58 4.27
N THR A 89 28.46 13.83 3.62
CA THR A 89 27.62 14.40 2.56
C THR A 89 26.78 15.54 3.15
N PRO A 90 26.71 16.74 2.55
CA PRO A 90 25.87 17.82 3.05
C PRO A 90 24.42 17.37 3.25
N PRO A 91 23.75 17.75 4.36
CA PRO A 91 22.38 17.36 4.59
C PRO A 91 21.43 17.98 3.56
N ALA A 92 20.58 17.16 2.97
CA ALA A 92 19.50 17.63 2.11
C ALA A 92 18.47 18.45 2.95
N PRO A 93 17.77 19.42 2.34
CA PRO A 93 16.65 20.08 2.99
C PRO A 93 15.65 19.04 3.56
N HIS A 94 15.05 19.36 4.71
CA HIS A 94 14.08 18.48 5.38
C HIS A 94 14.64 17.14 5.88
N THR A 95 15.96 17.05 6.10
CA THR A 95 16.56 15.92 6.83
C THR A 95 16.24 16.08 8.32
N HIS A 96 15.45 15.15 8.88
CA HIS A 96 14.94 15.24 10.24
C HIS A 96 15.62 14.31 11.23
N VAL A 97 16.07 13.14 10.77
CA VAL A 97 16.82 12.17 11.57
C VAL A 97 17.97 11.63 10.76
N VAL A 98 19.15 11.56 11.38
CA VAL A 98 20.37 10.99 10.81
C VAL A 98 20.90 9.94 11.78
N LEU A 99 21.15 8.75 11.30
CA LEU A 99 21.88 7.69 11.98
C LEU A 99 23.23 7.56 11.28
N ALA A 100 24.31 8.01 11.93
CA ALA A 100 25.67 7.73 11.48
C ALA A 100 26.01 6.29 11.82
N VAL A 101 26.39 5.49 10.83
CA VAL A 101 26.57 4.05 10.96
C VAL A 101 28.00 3.65 10.65
N GLU A 102 28.51 2.71 11.42
CA GLU A 102 29.82 2.10 11.23
C GLU A 102 30.14 1.83 9.76
N GLY A 103 31.34 2.21 9.33
CA GLY A 103 31.76 2.09 7.93
C GLY A 103 31.50 3.35 7.09
N GLY A 104 31.28 4.51 7.73
CA GLY A 104 31.28 5.81 7.05
C GLY A 104 30.02 6.04 6.19
N THR A 105 28.87 5.52 6.58
CA THR A 105 27.59 5.71 5.90
C THR A 105 26.57 6.28 6.87
N GLU A 106 25.69 7.12 6.39
CA GLU A 106 24.55 7.64 7.16
C GLU A 106 23.23 7.13 6.58
N LEU A 107 22.32 6.73 7.47
CA LEU A 107 20.91 6.50 7.16
C LEU A 107 20.11 7.73 7.55
N ARG A 108 19.56 8.43 6.57
CA ARG A 108 18.86 9.70 6.75
C ARG A 108 17.37 9.56 6.50
N PHE A 109 16.56 10.13 7.39
CA PHE A 109 15.12 10.31 7.18
C PHE A 109 14.87 11.74 6.70
N VAL A 110 14.38 11.85 5.46
CA VAL A 110 14.07 13.11 4.78
C VAL A 110 12.58 13.20 4.53
N ASP A 111 11.88 14.23 5.00
CA ASP A 111 10.43 14.37 4.82
C ASP A 111 9.98 15.83 4.70
N PRO A 112 9.81 16.33 3.46
CA PRO A 112 9.41 17.72 3.22
C PRO A 112 8.06 18.11 3.85
N ARG A 113 7.14 17.15 4.01
CA ARG A 113 5.78 17.41 4.52
C ARG A 113 5.59 17.07 5.99
N THR A 114 6.58 16.46 6.63
CA THR A 114 6.58 16.07 8.04
C THR A 114 5.37 15.23 8.48
N PHE A 115 4.87 14.37 7.58
CA PHE A 115 3.79 13.41 7.88
C PHE A 115 4.32 12.05 8.34
N GLY A 116 5.57 11.77 8.07
CA GLY A 116 6.23 10.59 8.59
C GLY A 116 6.55 10.70 10.07
N GLU A 117 6.99 9.59 10.64
CA GLU A 117 7.44 9.56 12.02
C GLU A 117 8.58 8.56 12.22
N VAL A 118 9.42 8.87 13.18
CA VAL A 118 10.50 8.01 13.68
C VAL A 118 10.41 7.98 15.20
N PHE A 119 10.34 6.80 15.78
CA PHE A 119 10.36 6.64 17.24
C PHE A 119 11.06 5.34 17.64
N VAL A 120 11.47 5.25 18.91
CA VAL A 120 12.05 4.04 19.49
C VAL A 120 11.14 3.52 20.59
N THR A 121 10.93 2.20 20.60
CA THR A 121 10.05 1.52 21.55
C THR A 121 10.66 0.20 22.01
N GLY A 122 9.99 -0.51 22.91
CA GLY A 122 10.39 -1.85 23.35
C GLY A 122 10.13 -2.93 22.27
N PRO A 123 10.52 -4.18 22.55
CA PRO A 123 10.54 -5.28 21.57
C PRO A 123 9.15 -5.65 21.03
N ASP A 124 8.08 -5.47 21.82
CA ASP A 124 6.72 -5.87 21.45
C ASP A 124 5.99 -4.83 20.58
N VAL A 125 6.57 -3.64 20.42
CA VAL A 125 6.03 -2.53 19.61
C VAL A 125 4.52 -2.29 19.87
N PRO A 126 4.12 -1.98 21.12
CA PRO A 126 2.69 -1.87 21.49
C PRO A 126 1.97 -0.75 20.72
N GLU A 127 2.69 0.22 20.20
CA GLU A 127 2.14 1.31 19.39
C GLU A 127 1.48 0.82 18.08
N LEU A 128 1.83 -0.37 17.61
CA LEU A 128 1.26 -0.98 16.40
C LEU A 128 0.17 -2.03 16.70
N ALA A 129 -0.16 -2.30 17.98
CA ALA A 129 -1.16 -3.30 18.37
C ALA A 129 -2.58 -3.05 17.82
N HIS A 130 -2.86 -1.81 17.42
CA HIS A 130 -4.14 -1.43 16.81
C HIS A 130 -4.25 -1.83 15.33
N LEU A 131 -3.16 -2.24 14.68
CA LEU A 131 -3.16 -2.64 13.28
C LEU A 131 -3.69 -4.06 13.11
N GLY A 132 -4.38 -4.28 12.02
CA GLY A 132 -4.76 -5.61 11.55
C GLY A 132 -3.55 -6.44 11.10
N PRO A 133 -3.78 -7.71 10.73
CA PRO A 133 -2.71 -8.56 10.21
C PRO A 133 -2.08 -7.96 8.95
N ASP A 134 -0.79 -8.16 8.80
CA ASP A 134 -0.05 -7.73 7.61
C ASP A 134 -0.59 -8.39 6.33
N ALA A 135 -0.83 -7.62 5.31
CA ALA A 135 -1.49 -8.09 4.08
C ALA A 135 -0.70 -9.17 3.32
N LEU A 136 0.62 -9.23 3.51
CA LEU A 136 1.47 -10.20 2.82
C LEU A 136 1.82 -11.42 3.67
N THR A 137 2.09 -11.22 4.96
CA THR A 137 2.59 -12.25 5.88
C THR A 137 1.58 -12.68 6.94
N GLY A 138 0.62 -11.83 7.29
CA GLY A 138 -0.35 -12.07 8.36
C GLY A 138 -1.70 -12.65 7.91
N VAL A 139 -1.94 -12.78 6.58
CA VAL A 139 -3.15 -13.37 5.99
C VAL A 139 -2.76 -14.59 5.17
N PRO A 140 -2.61 -15.78 5.80
CA PRO A 140 -2.00 -16.93 5.15
C PRO A 140 -2.86 -17.53 4.03
N ASP A 141 -4.18 -17.44 4.13
CA ASP A 141 -5.10 -18.08 3.21
C ASP A 141 -6.41 -17.29 3.01
N ALA A 142 -7.23 -17.78 2.09
CA ALA A 142 -8.53 -17.19 1.78
C ALA A 142 -9.53 -17.27 2.95
N ALA A 143 -9.44 -18.27 3.81
CA ALA A 143 -10.32 -18.39 4.97
C ALA A 143 -9.99 -17.32 6.02
N ALA A 144 -8.71 -17.03 6.24
CA ALA A 144 -8.27 -15.91 7.09
C ALA A 144 -8.81 -14.58 6.56
N LEU A 145 -8.67 -14.32 5.24
CA LEU A 145 -9.24 -13.12 4.63
C LEU A 145 -10.76 -13.08 4.80
N GLY A 146 -11.45 -14.22 4.61
CA GLY A 146 -12.89 -14.32 4.80
C GLY A 146 -13.33 -13.92 6.22
N ARG A 147 -12.61 -14.36 7.24
CA ARG A 147 -12.87 -13.95 8.64
C ARG A 147 -12.70 -12.45 8.85
N LEU A 148 -11.71 -11.84 8.25
CA LEU A 148 -11.50 -10.39 8.32
C LEU A 148 -12.62 -9.59 7.65
N LEU A 149 -13.26 -10.13 6.60
CA LEU A 149 -14.31 -9.46 5.85
C LEU A 149 -15.72 -9.73 6.41
N ALA A 150 -15.89 -10.79 7.20
CA ALA A 150 -17.18 -11.21 7.74
C ALA A 150 -17.89 -10.10 8.54
N GLY A 151 -19.19 -9.88 8.24
CA GLY A 151 -20.03 -8.88 8.90
C GLY A 151 -19.71 -7.41 8.56
N ARG A 152 -18.76 -7.16 7.67
CA ARG A 152 -18.38 -5.78 7.28
C ARG A 152 -19.21 -5.33 6.07
N ARG A 153 -20.32 -4.63 6.31
CA ARG A 153 -21.18 -4.07 5.26
C ARG A 153 -20.55 -2.89 4.50
N ARG A 154 -19.40 -2.42 4.96
CA ARG A 154 -18.65 -1.34 4.29
C ARG A 154 -18.18 -1.81 2.91
N ARG A 155 -18.07 -0.87 1.94
CA ARG A 155 -17.57 -1.13 0.59
C ARG A 155 -16.15 -1.73 0.61
N MET A 156 -15.84 -2.59 -0.36
CA MET A 156 -14.58 -3.33 -0.43
C MET A 156 -13.35 -2.43 -0.40
N LYS A 157 -13.29 -1.39 -1.25
CA LYS A 157 -12.09 -0.55 -1.29
C LYS A 157 -11.82 0.15 0.05
N PRO A 158 -12.78 0.87 0.66
CA PRO A 158 -12.58 1.42 2.01
C PRO A 158 -12.22 0.38 3.07
N THR A 159 -12.69 -0.87 2.94
CA THR A 159 -12.35 -1.96 3.86
C THR A 159 -10.88 -2.39 3.69
N LEU A 160 -10.39 -2.51 2.44
CA LEU A 160 -8.99 -2.83 2.17
C LEU A 160 -8.03 -1.70 2.57
N LEU A 161 -8.50 -0.45 2.60
CA LEU A 161 -7.69 0.71 3.02
C LEU A 161 -7.61 0.88 4.54
N ASP A 162 -8.47 0.18 5.28
CA ASP A 162 -8.52 0.25 6.74
C ASP A 162 -7.40 -0.59 7.34
N GLN A 163 -6.37 0.08 7.86
CA GLN A 163 -5.19 -0.57 8.41
C GLN A 163 -5.48 -1.39 9.67
N GLN A 164 -6.62 -1.19 10.32
CA GLN A 164 -7.07 -2.04 11.43
C GLN A 164 -7.69 -3.36 10.96
N VAL A 165 -8.13 -3.44 9.70
CA VAL A 165 -8.67 -4.66 9.09
C VAL A 165 -7.57 -5.49 8.47
N ILE A 166 -6.72 -4.85 7.66
CA ILE A 166 -5.59 -5.46 6.99
C ILE A 166 -4.51 -4.38 6.79
N ALA A 167 -3.33 -4.60 7.36
CA ALA A 167 -2.27 -3.62 7.33
C ALA A 167 -1.45 -3.70 6.03
N GLY A 168 -1.10 -2.53 5.47
CA GLY A 168 -0.17 -2.41 4.36
C GLY A 168 -0.79 -2.00 3.03
N ILE A 169 -2.03 -2.38 2.74
CA ILE A 169 -2.70 -2.02 1.49
C ILE A 169 -3.03 -0.52 1.50
N GLY A 170 -2.71 0.15 0.41
CA GLY A 170 -3.09 1.53 0.19
C GLY A 170 -3.85 1.71 -1.12
N ASN A 171 -3.88 2.94 -1.63
CA ASN A 171 -4.78 3.31 -2.72
C ASN A 171 -4.45 2.61 -4.04
N ILE A 172 -3.15 2.48 -4.35
CA ILE A 172 -2.67 1.84 -5.58
C ILE A 172 -3.02 0.36 -5.56
N TYR A 173 -2.53 -0.34 -4.53
CA TYR A 173 -2.65 -1.80 -4.45
C TYR A 173 -4.07 -2.27 -4.16
N ALA A 174 -4.94 -1.42 -3.56
CA ALA A 174 -6.37 -1.71 -3.46
C ALA A 174 -7.06 -1.71 -4.83
N ASP A 175 -6.84 -0.68 -5.67
CA ASP A 175 -7.42 -0.61 -7.01
C ASP A 175 -6.95 -1.79 -7.88
N GLU A 176 -5.66 -2.06 -7.91
CA GLU A 176 -5.04 -3.12 -8.70
C GLU A 176 -5.52 -4.53 -8.26
N SER A 177 -5.54 -4.78 -6.94
CA SER A 177 -6.03 -6.06 -6.38
C SER A 177 -7.52 -6.30 -6.69
N LEU A 178 -8.34 -5.27 -6.57
CA LEU A 178 -9.77 -5.37 -6.90
C LEU A 178 -9.99 -5.58 -8.40
N TRP A 179 -9.22 -4.93 -9.28
CA TRP A 179 -9.28 -5.19 -10.71
C TRP A 179 -8.85 -6.62 -11.04
N ALA A 180 -7.76 -7.09 -10.46
CA ALA A 180 -7.27 -8.46 -10.66
C ALA A 180 -8.31 -9.49 -10.23
N ALA A 181 -8.97 -9.28 -9.08
CA ALA A 181 -10.01 -10.14 -8.54
C ALA A 181 -11.38 -10.00 -9.24
N ARG A 182 -11.56 -9.02 -10.13
CA ARG A 182 -12.85 -8.67 -10.79
C ARG A 182 -13.94 -8.28 -9.80
N ILE A 183 -13.58 -7.54 -8.76
CA ILE A 183 -14.50 -7.07 -7.72
C ILE A 183 -14.69 -5.56 -7.88
N HIS A 184 -15.98 -5.11 -7.94
CA HIS A 184 -16.28 -3.68 -7.96
C HIS A 184 -15.87 -3.06 -6.62
N PRO A 185 -15.23 -1.88 -6.59
CA PRO A 185 -14.78 -1.24 -5.34
C PRO A 185 -15.90 -0.92 -4.36
N ASP A 186 -17.13 -0.71 -4.85
CA ASP A 186 -18.32 -0.44 -4.03
C ASP A 186 -19.06 -1.69 -3.54
N ARG A 187 -18.61 -2.89 -3.89
CA ARG A 187 -19.25 -4.11 -3.40
C ARG A 187 -19.11 -4.21 -1.88
N PRO A 188 -20.16 -4.54 -1.11
CA PRO A 188 -20.04 -4.80 0.32
C PRO A 188 -19.03 -5.92 0.61
N ALA A 189 -18.20 -5.74 1.65
CA ALA A 189 -17.14 -6.70 1.93
C ALA A 189 -17.67 -8.06 2.42
N ASP A 190 -18.82 -8.08 3.11
CA ASP A 190 -19.50 -9.29 3.57
C ASP A 190 -20.36 -9.99 2.49
N ASP A 191 -20.49 -9.38 1.30
CA ASP A 191 -21.23 -9.98 0.17
C ASP A 191 -20.36 -10.86 -0.73
N LEU A 192 -19.18 -11.25 -0.28
CA LEU A 192 -18.26 -12.09 -1.06
C LEU A 192 -18.45 -13.58 -0.73
N ARG A 193 -18.67 -14.40 -1.78
CA ARG A 193 -18.68 -15.86 -1.65
C ARG A 193 -17.25 -16.41 -1.61
N ALA A 194 -17.06 -17.58 -1.02
CA ALA A 194 -15.75 -18.21 -0.84
C ALA A 194 -14.86 -18.25 -2.09
N PRO A 195 -15.34 -18.58 -3.31
CA PRO A 195 -14.49 -18.54 -4.51
C PRO A 195 -14.02 -17.12 -4.86
N THR A 196 -14.81 -16.09 -4.55
CA THR A 196 -14.45 -14.68 -4.79
C THR A 196 -13.43 -14.20 -3.77
N ILE A 197 -13.56 -14.64 -2.50
CA ILE A 197 -12.57 -14.39 -1.45
C ILE A 197 -11.24 -15.04 -1.83
N GLY A 198 -11.25 -16.28 -2.35
CA GLY A 198 -10.05 -16.97 -2.83
C GLY A 198 -9.34 -16.17 -3.94
N ARG A 199 -10.09 -15.69 -4.93
CA ARG A 199 -9.52 -14.82 -5.98
C ARG A 199 -8.97 -13.50 -5.42
N LEU A 200 -9.67 -12.87 -4.48
CA LEU A 200 -9.20 -11.62 -3.86
C LEU A 200 -7.90 -11.84 -3.10
N HIS A 201 -7.82 -12.88 -2.29
CA HIS A 201 -6.61 -13.24 -1.55
C HIS A 201 -5.41 -13.45 -2.50
N ALA A 202 -5.59 -14.29 -3.54
CA ALA A 202 -4.56 -14.51 -4.54
C ALA A 202 -4.15 -13.22 -5.27
N SER A 203 -5.14 -12.37 -5.59
CA SER A 203 -4.88 -11.09 -6.28
C SER A 203 -4.13 -10.11 -5.40
N ILE A 204 -4.48 -9.98 -4.11
CA ILE A 204 -3.75 -9.13 -3.16
C ILE A 204 -2.29 -9.55 -3.11
N ARG A 205 -2.02 -10.84 -2.88
CA ARG A 205 -0.65 -11.36 -2.80
C ARG A 205 0.14 -11.13 -4.10
N ALA A 206 -0.44 -11.48 -5.25
CA ALA A 206 0.21 -11.30 -6.55
C ALA A 206 0.53 -9.83 -6.84
N THR A 207 -0.42 -8.93 -6.56
CA THR A 207 -0.25 -7.49 -6.79
C THR A 207 0.82 -6.89 -5.89
N LEU A 208 0.83 -7.26 -4.59
CA LEU A 208 1.85 -6.80 -3.64
C LEU A 208 3.25 -7.33 -4.00
N LEU A 209 3.38 -8.61 -4.35
CA LEU A 209 4.66 -9.20 -4.77
C LEU A 209 5.16 -8.54 -6.05
N ALA A 210 4.31 -8.34 -7.06
CA ALA A 210 4.69 -7.62 -8.27
C ALA A 210 5.15 -6.17 -7.97
N GLY A 211 4.48 -5.50 -7.03
CA GLY A 211 4.92 -4.20 -6.54
C GLY A 211 6.34 -4.23 -5.93
N ILE A 212 6.64 -5.24 -5.13
CA ILE A 212 7.96 -5.44 -4.52
C ILE A 212 9.01 -5.74 -5.60
N ASP A 213 8.72 -6.65 -6.53
CA ASP A 213 9.64 -7.07 -7.59
C ASP A 213 10.03 -5.89 -8.50
N HIS A 214 9.11 -4.96 -8.72
CA HIS A 214 9.34 -3.71 -9.44
C HIS A 214 9.77 -2.54 -8.53
N ARG A 215 10.20 -2.82 -7.29
CA ARG A 215 10.71 -1.83 -6.33
C ARG A 215 9.71 -0.71 -6.00
N GLY A 216 8.39 -1.00 -6.00
CA GLY A 216 7.32 -0.05 -5.69
C GLY A 216 6.92 0.84 -6.86
N SER A 217 6.02 1.79 -6.60
CA SER A 217 5.51 2.78 -7.56
C SER A 217 6.00 4.19 -7.22
N SER A 218 6.68 4.83 -8.16
CA SER A 218 6.92 6.28 -8.12
C SER A 218 5.93 6.96 -9.05
N LEU A 219 4.99 7.71 -8.49
CA LEU A 219 4.01 8.47 -9.24
C LEU A 219 4.63 9.74 -9.82
N ALA A 220 3.86 10.52 -10.58
CA ALA A 220 4.33 11.73 -11.24
C ALA A 220 4.91 12.81 -10.29
N ASP A 221 4.59 12.74 -9.00
CA ASP A 221 5.16 13.61 -7.96
C ASP A 221 6.53 13.13 -7.45
N GLU A 222 6.99 11.96 -7.87
CA GLU A 222 8.27 11.33 -7.51
C GLU A 222 8.57 11.31 -5.99
N GLN A 223 7.53 11.31 -5.16
CA GLN A 223 7.69 11.37 -3.70
C GLN A 223 8.32 10.10 -3.12
N TYR A 224 8.11 8.94 -3.76
CA TYR A 224 8.76 7.70 -3.37
C TYR A 224 10.04 7.49 -4.16
N ARG A 225 11.11 7.20 -3.43
CA ARG A 225 12.39 6.71 -3.92
C ARG A 225 12.91 5.63 -2.99
N ASP A 226 13.64 4.67 -3.53
CA ASP A 226 14.31 3.63 -2.74
C ASP A 226 15.49 4.21 -1.92
N LEU A 227 16.17 3.36 -1.16
CA LEU A 227 17.26 3.76 -0.26
C LEU A 227 18.42 4.46 -1.00
N GLN A 228 18.71 4.08 -2.24
CA GLN A 228 19.75 4.67 -3.09
C GLN A 228 19.25 5.88 -3.91
N GLY A 229 17.95 6.18 -3.86
CA GLY A 229 17.32 7.26 -4.59
C GLY A 229 16.78 6.89 -5.96
N GLY A 230 16.75 5.62 -6.28
CA GLY A 230 16.12 5.11 -7.49
C GLY A 230 14.61 5.24 -7.44
N LEU A 231 13.99 5.37 -8.60
CA LEU A 231 12.53 5.36 -8.74
C LEU A 231 12.03 3.91 -8.77
N GLY A 232 10.84 3.67 -8.23
CA GLY A 232 10.12 2.43 -8.44
C GLY A 232 9.67 2.29 -9.89
N GLY A 233 9.35 1.07 -10.32
CA GLY A 233 8.94 0.74 -11.69
C GLY A 233 7.52 0.21 -11.83
N TYR A 234 6.82 -0.09 -10.73
CA TYR A 234 5.51 -0.73 -10.79
C TYR A 234 4.42 0.15 -11.42
N GLN A 235 4.56 1.48 -11.45
CA GLN A 235 3.64 2.39 -12.15
C GLN A 235 3.47 2.06 -13.64
N HIS A 236 4.47 1.46 -14.29
CA HIS A 236 4.39 1.02 -15.67
C HIS A 236 3.57 -0.26 -15.86
N HIS A 237 3.24 -0.95 -14.78
CA HIS A 237 2.45 -2.19 -14.73
C HIS A 237 1.02 -1.98 -14.22
N HIS A 238 0.64 -0.76 -13.83
CA HIS A 238 -0.72 -0.46 -13.39
C HIS A 238 -1.74 -0.84 -14.47
N GLN A 239 -2.80 -1.51 -14.06
CA GLN A 239 -3.89 -1.93 -14.94
C GLN A 239 -5.07 -0.95 -14.91
N VAL A 240 -5.31 -0.31 -13.75
CA VAL A 240 -6.40 0.65 -13.57
C VAL A 240 -5.97 1.92 -12.85
N HIS A 241 -5.04 1.83 -11.86
CA HIS A 241 -4.66 2.98 -11.06
C HIS A 241 -4.01 4.06 -11.93
N ALA A 242 -4.49 5.32 -11.81
CA ALA A 242 -4.06 6.48 -12.61
C ALA A 242 -4.25 6.32 -14.13
N ARG A 243 -5.14 5.41 -14.60
CA ARG A 243 -5.38 5.13 -16.02
C ARG A 243 -6.81 5.49 -16.47
N GLU A 244 -7.41 6.55 -15.92
CA GLU A 244 -8.73 7.04 -16.33
C GLU A 244 -8.81 7.26 -17.85
N GLY A 245 -9.87 6.75 -18.49
CA GLY A 245 -10.11 6.85 -19.93
C GLY A 245 -9.27 5.89 -20.79
N MET A 246 -8.19 5.32 -20.27
CA MET A 246 -7.38 4.35 -21.01
C MET A 246 -8.09 3.01 -21.16
N PRO A 247 -7.81 2.23 -22.21
CA PRO A 247 -8.42 0.91 -22.39
C PRO A 247 -7.95 -0.06 -21.29
N CYS A 248 -8.90 -0.84 -20.77
CA CYS A 248 -8.63 -1.97 -19.89
C CYS A 248 -7.85 -3.05 -20.65
N GLY A 249 -6.69 -3.47 -20.16
CA GLY A 249 -5.86 -4.50 -20.79
C GLY A 249 -6.55 -5.87 -20.96
N ARG A 250 -7.65 -6.12 -20.21
CA ARG A 250 -8.41 -7.37 -20.29
C ARG A 250 -9.58 -7.34 -21.29
N CYS A 251 -10.27 -6.20 -21.46
CA CYS A 251 -11.53 -6.17 -22.21
C CYS A 251 -11.69 -4.93 -23.11
N GLY A 252 -10.72 -4.04 -23.17
CA GLY A 252 -10.73 -2.81 -23.98
C GLY A 252 -11.64 -1.68 -23.49
N ALA A 253 -12.53 -1.93 -22.50
CA ALA A 253 -13.41 -0.88 -22.00
C ALA A 253 -12.60 0.23 -21.28
N PRO A 254 -13.01 1.52 -21.41
CA PRO A 254 -12.31 2.61 -20.74
C PRO A 254 -12.38 2.48 -19.23
N ILE A 255 -11.25 2.68 -18.57
CA ILE A 255 -11.15 2.72 -17.10
C ILE A 255 -11.92 3.92 -16.59
N ARG A 256 -12.74 3.73 -15.58
CA ARG A 256 -13.48 4.77 -14.88
C ARG A 256 -12.76 5.21 -13.62
N ARG A 257 -13.03 6.46 -13.25
CA ARG A 257 -12.59 7.05 -11.98
C ARG A 257 -13.75 7.66 -11.23
N ALA A 258 -13.72 7.55 -9.90
CA ALA A 258 -14.54 8.34 -8.98
C ALA A 258 -13.68 8.88 -7.83
N ARG A 259 -14.15 9.91 -7.14
CA ARG A 259 -13.57 10.39 -5.89
C ARG A 259 -14.48 9.99 -4.73
N ASP A 260 -13.86 9.49 -3.66
CA ASP A 260 -14.55 9.11 -2.44
C ASP A 260 -13.66 9.42 -1.23
N GLY A 261 -14.15 10.20 -0.29
CA GLY A 261 -13.38 10.59 0.90
C GLY A 261 -12.00 11.21 0.60
N GLY A 262 -11.90 12.03 -0.47
CA GLY A 262 -10.65 12.68 -0.88
C GLY A 262 -9.69 11.77 -1.68
N ARG A 263 -10.00 10.47 -1.85
CA ARG A 263 -9.17 9.52 -2.62
C ARG A 263 -9.82 9.19 -3.96
N SER A 264 -8.98 9.03 -5.00
CA SER A 264 -9.44 8.52 -6.29
C SER A 264 -9.56 7.00 -6.24
N THR A 265 -10.57 6.46 -6.91
CA THR A 265 -10.81 5.03 -7.11
C THR A 265 -10.89 4.79 -8.60
N TYR A 266 -10.14 3.80 -9.09
CA TYR A 266 -10.10 3.44 -10.51
C TYR A 266 -10.57 2.01 -10.71
N TRP A 267 -11.41 1.76 -11.73
CA TRP A 267 -11.89 0.42 -12.04
C TRP A 267 -12.31 0.27 -13.49
N CYS A 268 -12.35 -0.97 -13.98
CA CYS A 268 -12.95 -1.31 -15.27
C CYS A 268 -14.45 -1.61 -15.11
N PRO A 269 -15.37 -0.85 -15.70
CA PRO A 269 -16.81 -1.05 -15.51
C PRO A 269 -17.33 -2.37 -16.10
N ARG A 270 -16.62 -2.94 -17.06
CA ARG A 270 -17.00 -4.22 -17.72
C ARG A 270 -16.48 -5.44 -16.95
N CYS A 271 -15.24 -5.38 -16.45
CA CYS A 271 -14.64 -6.49 -15.68
C CYS A 271 -15.09 -6.53 -14.23
N GLN A 272 -15.37 -5.36 -13.63
CA GLN A 272 -15.76 -5.18 -12.24
C GLN A 272 -17.18 -4.63 -12.20
N ARG A 273 -18.17 -5.49 -12.45
CA ARG A 273 -19.58 -5.08 -12.48
C ARG A 273 -20.08 -4.68 -11.10
N ARG A 274 -20.91 -3.67 -11.04
CA ARG A 274 -21.58 -3.24 -9.80
C ARG A 274 -22.56 -4.31 -9.33
N PRO A 275 -22.74 -4.51 -8.01
CA PRO A 275 -23.86 -5.31 -7.50
C PRO A 275 -25.17 -4.73 -8.05
N GLY A 276 -25.99 -5.55 -8.68
CA GLY A 276 -27.26 -5.12 -9.28
C GLY A 276 -27.23 -4.84 -10.80
N ASP A 277 -26.09 -4.56 -11.42
CA ASP A 277 -26.01 -4.30 -12.87
C ASP A 277 -26.35 -5.54 -13.74
N GLY A 278 -26.50 -6.71 -13.16
CA GLY A 278 -26.84 -7.97 -13.87
C GLY A 278 -28.33 -8.33 -13.92
N ALA A 279 -29.19 -7.59 -13.21
CA ALA A 279 -30.61 -7.95 -13.10
C ALA A 279 -31.48 -7.43 -14.27
N HIS A 280 -30.99 -6.50 -15.10
CA HIS A 280 -31.79 -5.84 -16.15
C HIS A 280 -31.51 -6.33 -17.58
N SER A 281 -30.62 -7.30 -17.80
CA SER A 281 -30.30 -7.77 -19.15
C SER A 281 -30.99 -9.06 -19.61
N ARG A 282 -32.04 -9.52 -18.90
CA ARG A 282 -32.85 -10.70 -19.27
C ARG A 282 -34.31 -10.37 -19.55
N GLN A 283 -34.68 -9.14 -19.82
CA GLN A 283 -35.95 -8.88 -20.51
C GLN A 283 -35.63 -8.73 -22.00
N GLY A 284 -35.57 -9.89 -22.67
CA GLY A 284 -35.63 -9.95 -24.11
C GLY A 284 -36.98 -9.36 -24.53
N SER A 285 -36.91 -8.25 -25.26
CA SER A 285 -38.02 -7.78 -26.07
C SER A 285 -38.35 -8.89 -27.09
N VAL A 286 -39.41 -9.64 -26.81
CA VAL A 286 -40.10 -10.41 -27.85
C VAL A 286 -40.83 -9.37 -28.70
N GLU A 287 -40.19 -8.87 -29.73
CA GLU A 287 -40.88 -8.18 -30.81
C GLU A 287 -41.81 -9.20 -31.47
N ARG A 288 -43.11 -9.03 -31.21
CA ARG A 288 -44.18 -9.69 -32.03
C ARG A 288 -44.06 -9.07 -33.43
N TRP A 289 -43.57 -9.85 -34.36
CA TRP A 289 -43.78 -9.61 -35.77
C TRP A 289 -45.26 -9.77 -36.07
N CYS A 290 -46.02 -8.67 -36.23
CA CYS A 290 -47.31 -8.65 -36.89
C CYS A 290 -47.09 -8.81 -38.38
N ILE A 291 -47.45 -9.95 -38.92
CA ILE A 291 -47.56 -10.14 -40.36
C ILE A 291 -48.81 -9.37 -40.83
N PRO A 292 -48.77 -8.44 -41.77
CA PRO A 292 -49.97 -7.86 -42.36
C PRO A 292 -50.63 -8.91 -43.25
N GLY A 293 -51.91 -9.20 -42.94
CA GLY A 293 -52.74 -10.16 -43.64
C GLY A 293 -52.96 -9.80 -45.12
N ALA A 294 -52.97 -10.82 -45.94
CA ALA A 294 -53.32 -10.81 -47.35
C ALA A 294 -54.73 -10.26 -47.56
N VAL A 295 -54.82 -9.27 -48.42
CA VAL A 295 -56.08 -8.83 -49.02
C VAL A 295 -56.39 -9.74 -50.20
N THR A 296 -57.37 -10.61 -50.06
CA THR A 296 -58.04 -11.27 -51.18
C THR A 296 -59.13 -10.35 -51.70
N GLY A 297 -58.93 -9.83 -52.88
CA GLY A 297 -59.99 -9.20 -53.62
C GLY A 297 -60.88 -10.23 -54.35
N LEU A 298 -62.15 -9.91 -54.44
CA LEU A 298 -63.02 -10.35 -55.54
C LEU A 298 -64.33 -9.57 -55.54
N ARG A 299 -64.48 -8.82 -56.62
CA ARG A 299 -65.62 -8.18 -57.28
C ARG A 299 -65.96 -6.78 -56.85
#